data_7a0b0544781c1e9c2c9ff7f6688d0d06
#
_entry.id   7a0b0544781c1e9c2c9ff7f6688d0d06
#
_cell.length_a   1.000
_cell.length_b   1.000
_cell.length_c   1.000
_cell.angle_alpha   90.00
_cell.angle_beta   90.00
_cell.angle_gamma   90.00
#
_symmetry.space_group_name_H-M   'P 1'
#
loop_
_entity.id
_entity.type
_entity.pdbx_description
1 polymer ?
#
loop_
_entity_poly.entity_id
_entity_poly.type
_entity_poly.pdbx_seq_one_letter_code
_entity_poly.pdbx_strand_id
1 'polypeptide(L)'
;MNFIVSSASLLKQLSLIQGVLNSSNTLPILDNFLFEIKGTELKVSASDLETTMSSKLSVESKEDGLIAIPAKMLIEILKNLSDHPIKFAVNKENFQIEISSDYGKYKLSGHSGEEFPKVPEIEQSSSLKLNSNIISRAINKSLFAAGNDELRPVMSGVFCELNSDNLTFVATDAHKLVRYRRLDAKSENSTSFIFPSKPLN
;
A
#
# COMPACT_ATOMS: atom_id res chain seq x y z
N MET A 1 4.45 -23.39 3.25
CA MET A 1 5.19 -22.12 3.11
C MET A 1 5.73 -21.75 4.48
N ASN A 2 7.05 -21.60 4.62
CA ASN A 2 7.71 -21.29 5.89
C ASN A 2 8.74 -20.19 5.67
N PHE A 3 8.74 -19.15 6.54
CA PHE A 3 9.72 -18.07 6.45
C PHE A 3 9.98 -17.41 7.81
N ILE A 4 11.13 -16.73 7.92
CA ILE A 4 11.53 -15.95 9.09
C ILE A 4 11.72 -14.51 8.67
N VAL A 5 11.23 -13.58 9.50
CA VAL A 5 11.30 -12.14 9.27
C VAL A 5 11.41 -11.39 10.61
N SER A 6 12.04 -10.20 10.63
CA SER A 6 12.01 -9.31 11.80
C SER A 6 10.61 -8.78 12.02
N SER A 7 10.08 -8.89 13.24
CA SER A 7 8.76 -8.39 13.62
C SER A 7 8.62 -6.89 13.41
N ALA A 8 9.63 -6.11 13.78
CA ALA A 8 9.64 -4.65 13.61
C ALA A 8 9.71 -4.24 12.13
N SER A 9 10.56 -4.93 11.32
CA SER A 9 10.66 -4.66 9.90
C SER A 9 9.34 -4.96 9.18
N LEU A 10 8.70 -6.08 9.51
CA LEU A 10 7.40 -6.43 8.95
C LEU A 10 6.32 -5.41 9.35
N LEU A 11 6.22 -5.09 10.66
CA LEU A 11 5.26 -4.10 11.15
C LEU A 11 5.42 -2.75 10.45
N LYS A 12 6.66 -2.30 10.25
CA LYS A 12 6.96 -1.06 9.55
C LYS A 12 6.41 -1.08 8.11
N GLN A 13 6.64 -2.16 7.36
CA GLN A 13 6.15 -2.27 5.99
C GLN A 13 4.61 -2.36 5.92
N LEU A 14 4.00 -3.15 6.80
CA LEU A 14 2.53 -3.24 6.86
C LEU A 14 1.89 -1.91 7.24
N SER A 15 2.52 -1.14 8.13
CA SER A 15 2.04 0.18 8.54
C SER A 15 2.03 1.20 7.39
N LEU A 16 2.93 1.05 6.41
CA LEU A 16 2.95 1.93 5.22
C LEU A 16 1.75 1.68 4.29
N ILE A 17 1.29 0.43 4.20
CA ILE A 17 0.25 0.05 3.23
C ILE A 17 -1.14 -0.14 3.86
N GLN A 18 -1.23 -0.17 5.19
CA GLN A 18 -2.51 -0.38 5.89
C GLN A 18 -3.56 0.71 5.59
N GLY A 19 -3.14 1.91 5.23
CA GLY A 19 -4.01 3.03 4.89
C GLY A 19 -4.93 2.77 3.68
N VAL A 20 -4.61 1.77 2.86
CA VAL A 20 -5.46 1.34 1.74
C VAL A 20 -6.67 0.53 2.22
N LEU A 21 -6.54 -0.18 3.35
CA LEU A 21 -7.61 -1.03 3.87
C LEU A 21 -8.80 -0.17 4.31
N ASN A 22 -9.98 -0.50 3.81
CA ASN A 22 -11.23 0.14 4.23
C ASN A 22 -11.76 -0.49 5.53
N SER A 23 -12.55 0.28 6.26
CA SER A 23 -13.28 -0.23 7.43
C SER A 23 -14.47 -1.12 7.06
N SER A 24 -14.95 -1.02 5.82
CA SER A 24 -16.06 -1.82 5.29
C SER A 24 -15.75 -2.14 3.82
N ASN A 25 -15.39 -3.38 3.54
CA ASN A 25 -15.12 -3.86 2.19
C ASN A 25 -16.30 -4.70 1.67
N THR A 26 -16.59 -4.57 0.38
CA THR A 26 -17.60 -5.40 -0.30
C THR A 26 -17.13 -6.86 -0.41
N LEU A 27 -15.82 -7.05 -0.54
CA LEU A 27 -15.16 -8.35 -0.64
C LEU A 27 -14.35 -8.61 0.63
N PRO A 28 -14.68 -9.64 1.44
CA PRO A 28 -13.95 -9.93 2.68
C PRO A 28 -12.44 -10.21 2.50
N ILE A 29 -12.04 -10.68 1.31
CA ILE A 29 -10.62 -10.91 1.02
C ILE A 29 -9.79 -9.63 1.10
N LEU A 30 -10.38 -8.45 0.88
CA LEU A 30 -9.71 -7.15 0.96
C LEU A 30 -9.41 -6.68 2.38
N ASP A 31 -9.93 -7.36 3.40
CA ASP A 31 -9.55 -7.14 4.81
C ASP A 31 -8.20 -7.78 5.16
N ASN A 32 -7.55 -8.41 4.18
CA ASN A 32 -6.30 -9.13 4.34
C ASN A 32 -5.15 -8.42 3.62
N PHE A 33 -3.94 -8.65 4.11
CA PHE A 33 -2.72 -8.42 3.33
C PHE A 33 -2.42 -9.66 2.49
N LEU A 34 -2.07 -9.45 1.23
CA LEU A 34 -1.51 -10.49 0.38
C LEU A 34 -0.02 -10.60 0.63
N PHE A 35 0.45 -11.79 1.01
CA PHE A 35 1.86 -12.14 1.17
C PHE A 35 2.28 -13.03 0.01
N GLU A 36 3.25 -12.58 -0.78
CA GLU A 36 3.85 -13.30 -1.90
C GLU A 36 5.34 -13.46 -1.63
N ILE A 37 5.82 -14.70 -1.50
CA ILE A 37 7.25 -15.00 -1.37
C ILE A 37 7.78 -15.56 -2.67
N LYS A 38 8.87 -14.96 -3.14
CA LYS A 38 9.69 -15.45 -4.25
C LYS A 38 11.15 -15.45 -3.82
N GLY A 39 11.71 -16.64 -3.66
CA GLY A 39 13.07 -16.81 -3.12
C GLY A 39 13.20 -16.22 -1.72
N THR A 40 14.01 -15.17 -1.57
CA THR A 40 14.26 -14.47 -0.29
C THR A 40 13.54 -13.12 -0.19
N GLU A 41 12.65 -12.80 -1.12
CA GLU A 41 11.87 -11.57 -1.12
C GLU A 41 10.42 -11.87 -0.74
N LEU A 42 9.92 -11.18 0.28
CA LEU A 42 8.50 -11.11 0.59
C LEU A 42 7.94 -9.79 0.05
N LYS A 43 6.97 -9.88 -0.84
CA LYS A 43 6.13 -8.77 -1.25
C LYS A 43 4.82 -8.83 -0.46
N VAL A 44 4.48 -7.75 0.22
CA VAL A 44 3.18 -7.57 0.89
C VAL A 44 2.36 -6.53 0.14
N SER A 45 1.06 -6.81 -0.05
CA SER A 45 0.16 -5.93 -0.77
C SER A 45 -1.16 -5.74 -0.03
N ALA A 46 -1.75 -4.57 -0.17
CA ALA A 46 -3.10 -4.24 0.27
C ALA A 46 -3.86 -3.58 -0.88
N SER A 47 -5.15 -3.84 -1.01
CA SER A 47 -5.98 -3.29 -2.09
C SER A 47 -7.38 -2.99 -1.58
N ASP A 48 -8.02 -2.00 -2.21
CA ASP A 48 -9.46 -1.71 -2.07
C ASP A 48 -10.19 -1.76 -3.43
N LEU A 49 -9.57 -2.39 -4.44
CA LEU A 49 -9.93 -2.49 -5.86
C LEU A 49 -9.59 -1.23 -6.68
N GLU A 50 -9.60 -0.05 -6.10
CA GLU A 50 -9.24 1.20 -6.81
C GLU A 50 -7.77 1.53 -6.63
N THR A 51 -7.26 1.27 -5.42
CA THR A 51 -5.87 1.52 -5.03
C THR A 51 -5.22 0.23 -4.56
N THR A 52 -4.04 -0.07 -5.06
CA THR A 52 -3.20 -1.15 -4.55
C THR A 52 -1.85 -0.60 -4.14
N MET A 53 -1.47 -0.85 -2.90
CA MET A 53 -0.13 -0.53 -2.39
C MET A 53 0.63 -1.81 -2.09
N SER A 54 1.92 -1.81 -2.42
CA SER A 54 2.80 -2.95 -2.14
C SER A 54 4.10 -2.47 -1.50
N SER A 55 4.65 -3.30 -0.66
CA SER A 55 5.99 -3.12 -0.10
C SER A 55 6.75 -4.43 -0.16
N LYS A 56 8.09 -4.35 -0.14
CA LYS A 56 8.97 -5.50 -0.24
C LYS A 56 9.95 -5.50 0.91
N LEU A 57 10.27 -6.68 1.42
CA LEU A 57 11.29 -6.89 2.44
C LEU A 57 11.98 -8.25 2.25
N SER A 58 13.21 -8.34 2.74
CA SER A 58 13.97 -9.59 2.70
C SER A 58 13.50 -10.51 3.83
N VAL A 59 13.40 -11.79 3.52
CA VAL A 59 13.04 -12.86 4.45
C VAL A 59 13.96 -14.07 4.26
N GLU A 60 14.07 -14.89 5.29
CA GLU A 60 14.65 -16.21 5.17
C GLU A 60 13.55 -17.20 4.81
N SER A 61 13.52 -17.65 3.57
CA SER A 61 12.58 -18.67 3.10
C SER A 61 13.28 -19.69 2.23
N LYS A 62 12.74 -20.91 2.24
CA LYS A 62 13.16 -22.02 1.37
C LYS A 62 12.11 -22.38 0.33
N GLU A 63 10.94 -21.77 0.41
CA GLU A 63 9.77 -22.11 -0.39
C GLU A 63 9.05 -20.85 -0.85
N ASP A 64 8.67 -20.82 -2.11
CA ASP A 64 7.75 -19.81 -2.64
C ASP A 64 6.34 -20.07 -2.11
N GLY A 65 5.55 -18.99 -2.03
CA GLY A 65 4.17 -19.14 -1.59
C GLY A 65 3.38 -17.86 -1.67
N LEU A 66 2.06 -18.05 -1.60
CA LEU A 66 1.06 -17.01 -1.68
C LEU A 66 -0.02 -17.27 -0.63
N ILE A 67 -0.34 -16.26 0.19
CA ILE A 67 -1.34 -16.34 1.25
C ILE A 67 -1.93 -14.97 1.55
N ALA A 68 -3.24 -14.91 1.82
CA ALA A 68 -3.89 -13.73 2.33
C ALA A 68 -4.07 -13.84 3.85
N ILE A 69 -3.57 -12.85 4.60
CA ILE A 69 -3.49 -12.85 6.07
C ILE A 69 -4.36 -11.72 6.62
N PRO A 70 -5.25 -11.98 7.62
CA PRO A 70 -6.09 -10.96 8.24
C PRO A 70 -5.28 -9.78 8.78
N ALA A 71 -5.46 -8.61 8.17
CA ALA A 71 -4.58 -7.46 8.38
C ALA A 71 -4.66 -6.92 9.81
N LYS A 72 -5.86 -6.73 10.33
CA LYS A 72 -6.09 -6.17 11.66
C LYS A 72 -5.45 -7.05 12.74
N MET A 73 -5.70 -8.36 12.70
CA MET A 73 -5.17 -9.30 13.70
C MET A 73 -3.66 -9.39 13.62
N LEU A 74 -3.10 -9.44 12.41
CA LEU A 74 -1.64 -9.49 12.21
C LEU A 74 -0.95 -8.24 12.78
N ILE A 75 -1.47 -7.05 12.48
CA ILE A 75 -0.92 -5.80 13.02
C ILE A 75 -1.01 -5.76 14.55
N GLU A 76 -2.12 -6.20 15.14
CA GLU A 76 -2.28 -6.26 16.59
C GLU A 76 -1.25 -7.19 17.24
N ILE A 77 -1.02 -8.37 16.66
CA ILE A 77 0.02 -9.29 17.14
C ILE A 77 1.40 -8.63 17.07
N LEU A 78 1.75 -8.07 15.89
CA LEU A 78 3.08 -7.48 15.68
C LEU A 78 3.35 -6.26 16.59
N LYS A 79 2.33 -5.46 16.90
CA LYS A 79 2.45 -4.31 17.83
C LYS A 79 2.79 -4.74 19.26
N ASN A 80 2.41 -5.95 19.65
CA ASN A 80 2.65 -6.49 20.99
C ASN A 80 3.93 -7.34 21.07
N LEU A 81 4.66 -7.50 19.96
CA LEU A 81 5.93 -8.21 19.92
C LEU A 81 7.09 -7.22 19.99
N SER A 82 8.13 -7.59 20.75
CA SER A 82 9.43 -6.90 20.72
C SER A 82 10.10 -7.14 19.36
N ASP A 83 11.13 -6.33 19.04
CA ASP A 83 11.89 -6.53 17.80
C ASP A 83 12.79 -7.78 17.91
N HIS A 84 12.36 -8.85 17.26
CA HIS A 84 13.09 -10.12 17.14
C HIS A 84 12.62 -10.89 15.91
N PRO A 85 13.40 -11.88 15.45
CA PRO A 85 12.96 -12.77 14.36
C PRO A 85 11.72 -13.56 14.77
N ILE A 86 10.72 -13.56 13.91
CA ILE A 86 9.51 -14.38 14.06
C ILE A 86 9.38 -15.34 12.88
N LYS A 87 8.91 -16.54 13.17
CA LYS A 87 8.72 -17.60 12.18
C LYS A 87 7.25 -17.72 11.82
N PHE A 88 6.97 -17.65 10.53
CA PHE A 88 5.68 -18.01 9.97
C PHE A 88 5.70 -19.44 9.44
N ALA A 89 4.71 -20.22 9.80
CA ALA A 89 4.43 -21.53 9.22
C ALA A 89 2.99 -21.53 8.69
N VAL A 90 2.85 -21.67 7.37
CA VAL A 90 1.56 -21.63 6.67
C VAL A 90 1.25 -23.02 6.12
N ASN A 91 0.12 -23.57 6.52
CA ASN A 91 -0.44 -24.78 5.94
C ASN A 91 -1.19 -24.42 4.64
N LYS A 92 -0.78 -25.02 3.52
CA LYS A 92 -1.35 -24.71 2.19
C LYS A 92 -2.73 -25.36 1.95
N GLU A 93 -3.11 -26.36 2.76
CA GLU A 93 -4.38 -27.09 2.58
C GLU A 93 -5.55 -26.38 3.27
N ASN A 94 -5.31 -25.84 4.46
CA ASN A 94 -6.35 -25.22 5.28
C ASN A 94 -6.09 -23.74 5.60
N PHE A 95 -5.04 -23.14 5.02
CA PHE A 95 -4.64 -21.75 5.19
C PHE A 95 -4.41 -21.31 6.64
N GLN A 96 -4.18 -22.27 7.55
CA GLN A 96 -3.78 -21.95 8.91
C GLN A 96 -2.36 -21.39 8.94
N ILE A 97 -2.18 -20.32 9.72
CA ILE A 97 -0.92 -19.60 9.88
C ILE A 97 -0.53 -19.69 11.34
N GLU A 98 0.63 -20.28 11.65
CA GLU A 98 1.24 -20.21 12.97
C GLU A 98 2.40 -19.19 12.93
N ILE A 99 2.33 -18.20 13.80
CA ILE A 99 3.40 -17.22 14.03
C ILE A 99 4.05 -17.60 15.35
N SER A 100 5.33 -17.98 15.30
CA SER A 100 6.11 -18.38 16.48
C SER A 100 7.15 -17.32 16.80
N SER A 101 7.22 -16.93 18.06
CA SER A 101 8.22 -16.04 18.66
C SER A 101 8.80 -16.68 19.92
N ASP A 102 9.83 -16.07 20.49
CA ASP A 102 10.39 -16.52 21.77
C ASP A 102 9.39 -16.41 22.95
N TYR A 103 8.35 -15.58 22.80
CA TYR A 103 7.35 -15.31 23.83
C TYR A 103 6.06 -16.10 23.68
N GLY A 104 5.87 -16.80 22.57
CA GLY A 104 4.67 -17.60 22.36
C GLY A 104 4.35 -17.88 20.90
N LYS A 105 3.19 -18.49 20.71
CA LYS A 105 2.66 -18.85 19.40
C LYS A 105 1.28 -18.28 19.21
N TYR A 106 1.05 -17.76 18.02
CA TYR A 106 -0.23 -17.20 17.59
C TYR A 106 -0.73 -18.00 16.39
N LYS A 107 -2.01 -18.26 16.35
CA LYS A 107 -2.65 -18.96 15.22
C LYS A 107 -3.69 -18.06 14.59
N LEU A 108 -3.62 -17.93 13.27
CA LEU A 108 -4.55 -17.18 12.45
C LEU A 108 -5.11 -18.10 11.37
N SER A 109 -6.34 -17.83 10.95
CA SER A 109 -6.91 -18.41 9.73
C SER A 109 -6.74 -17.40 8.61
N GLY A 110 -5.97 -17.75 7.59
CA GLY A 110 -5.84 -16.98 6.37
C GLY A 110 -6.81 -17.44 5.29
N HIS A 111 -6.59 -16.94 4.08
CA HIS A 111 -7.33 -17.32 2.88
C HIS A 111 -6.36 -17.61 1.73
N SER A 112 -6.84 -18.28 0.70
CA SER A 112 -6.07 -18.48 -0.53
C SER A 112 -5.63 -17.13 -1.11
N GLY A 113 -4.33 -16.97 -1.36
CA GLY A 113 -3.83 -15.77 -2.03
C GLY A 113 -4.28 -15.67 -3.49
N GLU A 114 -4.71 -16.77 -4.11
CA GLU A 114 -5.25 -16.79 -5.47
C GLU A 114 -6.61 -16.07 -5.58
N GLU A 115 -7.35 -15.96 -4.47
CA GLU A 115 -8.61 -15.23 -4.41
C GLU A 115 -8.42 -13.72 -4.32
N PHE A 116 -7.20 -13.27 -4.04
CA PHE A 116 -6.90 -11.84 -3.94
C PHE A 116 -6.93 -11.20 -5.33
N PRO A 117 -7.58 -10.03 -5.49
CA PRO A 117 -7.69 -9.37 -6.79
C PRO A 117 -6.33 -9.10 -7.41
N LYS A 118 -6.16 -9.50 -8.67
CA LYS A 118 -4.93 -9.22 -9.42
C LYS A 118 -4.90 -7.75 -9.84
N VAL A 119 -3.74 -7.14 -9.69
CA VAL A 119 -3.50 -5.80 -10.25
C VAL A 119 -3.47 -5.93 -11.76
N PRO A 120 -4.30 -5.19 -12.51
CA PRO A 120 -4.28 -5.24 -13.96
C PRO A 120 -2.91 -4.79 -14.50
N GLU A 121 -2.43 -5.46 -15.53
CA GLU A 121 -1.22 -5.04 -16.24
C GLU A 121 -1.49 -3.76 -17.02
N ILE A 122 -0.60 -2.79 -16.88
CA ILE A 122 -0.69 -1.52 -17.61
C ILE A 122 0.12 -1.67 -18.89
N GLU A 123 -0.56 -1.81 -20.03
CA GLU A 123 0.08 -1.97 -21.34
C GLU A 123 0.86 -0.73 -21.79
N GLN A 124 0.42 0.48 -21.38
CA GLN A 124 1.11 1.74 -21.67
C GLN A 124 1.34 2.50 -20.40
N SER A 125 2.58 2.59 -19.96
CA SER A 125 2.98 3.38 -18.78
C SER A 125 3.96 4.47 -19.18
N SER A 126 3.79 5.66 -18.60
CA SER A 126 4.81 6.69 -18.61
C SER A 126 5.41 6.81 -17.20
N SER A 127 6.72 7.07 -17.12
CA SER A 127 7.41 7.22 -15.85
C SER A 127 8.02 8.62 -15.73
N LEU A 128 7.95 9.19 -14.54
CA LEU A 128 8.59 10.44 -14.20
C LEU A 128 9.40 10.25 -12.90
N LYS A 129 10.69 10.57 -12.96
CA LYS A 129 11.55 10.59 -11.77
C LYS A 129 11.53 11.97 -11.15
N LEU A 130 11.11 12.07 -9.91
CA LEU A 130 11.10 13.31 -9.13
C LEU A 130 11.87 13.10 -7.82
N ASN A 131 12.45 14.20 -7.32
CA ASN A 131 12.97 14.22 -5.96
C ASN A 131 11.80 14.08 -4.97
N SER A 132 11.93 13.21 -3.99
CA SER A 132 10.89 12.94 -2.98
C SER A 132 10.44 14.20 -2.23
N ASN A 133 11.37 15.13 -1.97
CA ASN A 133 11.03 16.41 -1.32
C ASN A 133 10.11 17.29 -2.17
N ILE A 134 10.22 17.21 -3.51
CA ILE A 134 9.35 17.98 -4.41
C ILE A 134 7.92 17.45 -4.31
N ILE A 135 7.74 16.14 -4.46
CA ILE A 135 6.42 15.53 -4.43
C ILE A 135 5.78 15.63 -3.04
N SER A 136 6.53 15.31 -1.98
CA SER A 136 6.03 15.43 -0.61
C SER A 136 5.57 16.85 -0.28
N ARG A 137 6.36 17.87 -0.67
CA ARG A 137 5.97 19.25 -0.44
C ARG A 137 4.76 19.67 -1.26
N ALA A 138 4.63 19.17 -2.49
CA ALA A 138 3.47 19.46 -3.34
C ALA A 138 2.20 18.86 -2.75
N ILE A 139 2.24 17.58 -2.29
CA ILE A 139 1.13 16.93 -1.61
C ILE A 139 0.72 17.70 -0.36
N ASN A 140 1.66 18.01 0.53
CA ASN A 140 1.40 18.74 1.78
C ASN A 140 0.82 20.15 1.54
N LYS A 141 1.10 20.77 0.39
CA LYS A 141 0.61 22.12 0.03
C LYS A 141 -0.72 22.10 -0.74
N SER A 142 -1.23 20.95 -1.13
CA SER A 142 -2.45 20.86 -1.93
C SER A 142 -3.51 19.92 -1.32
N LEU A 143 -3.11 18.75 -0.79
CA LEU A 143 -4.04 17.69 -0.38
C LEU A 143 -5.09 18.14 0.65
N PHE A 144 -4.76 19.05 1.57
CA PHE A 144 -5.72 19.55 2.57
C PHE A 144 -6.91 20.30 1.96
N ALA A 145 -6.83 20.69 0.69
CA ALA A 145 -7.93 21.32 -0.03
C ALA A 145 -8.81 20.34 -0.80
N ALA A 146 -8.42 19.06 -0.89
CA ALA A 146 -9.24 18.03 -1.53
C ALA A 146 -10.52 17.76 -0.71
N GLY A 147 -11.60 17.46 -1.40
CA GLY A 147 -12.86 17.04 -0.78
C GLY A 147 -12.87 15.54 -0.47
N ASN A 148 -13.91 15.12 0.27
CA ASN A 148 -14.20 13.71 0.55
C ASN A 148 -15.60 13.32 0.09
N ASP A 149 -16.12 14.00 -0.94
CA ASP A 149 -17.48 13.79 -1.43
C ASP A 149 -17.48 12.67 -2.48
N GLU A 150 -18.08 11.54 -2.15
CA GLU A 150 -18.22 10.38 -3.05
C GLU A 150 -19.04 10.70 -4.31
N LEU A 151 -19.94 11.69 -4.25
CA LEU A 151 -20.72 12.14 -5.41
C LEU A 151 -19.90 12.98 -6.39
N ARG A 152 -18.73 13.47 -5.96
CA ARG A 152 -17.82 14.29 -6.76
C ARG A 152 -16.40 13.77 -6.72
N PRO A 153 -16.14 12.56 -7.25
CA PRO A 153 -14.84 11.89 -7.13
C PRO A 153 -13.68 12.69 -7.71
N VAL A 154 -13.92 13.54 -8.70
CA VAL A 154 -12.90 14.44 -9.27
C VAL A 154 -12.33 15.45 -8.26
N MET A 155 -13.04 15.73 -7.16
CA MET A 155 -12.59 16.62 -6.09
C MET A 155 -11.94 15.84 -4.93
N SER A 156 -12.00 14.52 -4.94
CA SER A 156 -11.46 13.65 -3.88
C SER A 156 -10.00 13.30 -4.10
N GLY A 157 -9.25 14.19 -4.74
CA GLY A 157 -7.83 13.99 -5.04
C GLY A 157 -7.12 15.28 -5.40
N VAL A 158 -5.86 15.13 -5.80
CA VAL A 158 -5.01 16.22 -6.28
C VAL A 158 -4.83 16.09 -7.78
N PHE A 159 -5.32 17.06 -8.54
CA PHE A 159 -5.04 17.17 -9.97
C PHE A 159 -3.58 17.53 -10.17
N CYS A 160 -2.88 16.75 -10.96
CA CYS A 160 -1.48 16.94 -11.32
C CYS A 160 -1.37 17.20 -12.80
N GLU A 161 -0.75 18.31 -13.17
CA GLU A 161 -0.42 18.68 -14.52
C GLU A 161 1.09 18.76 -14.66
N LEU A 162 1.62 17.91 -15.54
CA LEU A 162 3.05 17.77 -15.80
C LEU A 162 3.35 18.44 -17.15
N ASN A 163 4.25 19.41 -17.16
CA ASN A 163 4.64 20.14 -18.36
C ASN A 163 6.16 20.27 -18.46
N SER A 164 6.63 20.67 -19.66
CA SER A 164 8.05 20.86 -19.94
C SER A 164 8.70 22.05 -19.21
N ASP A 165 7.91 22.92 -18.64
CA ASP A 165 8.38 24.13 -17.94
C ASP A 165 8.03 24.16 -16.45
N ASN A 166 7.02 23.38 -16.03
CA ASN A 166 6.58 23.33 -14.64
C ASN A 166 5.76 22.07 -14.31
N LEU A 167 5.61 21.81 -13.00
CA LEU A 167 4.62 20.88 -12.47
C LEU A 167 3.58 21.65 -11.65
N THR A 168 2.30 21.44 -11.92
CA THR A 168 1.20 22.12 -11.22
C THR A 168 0.33 21.09 -10.50
N PHE A 169 0.00 21.38 -9.24
CA PHE A 169 -0.86 20.56 -8.37
C PHE A 169 -2.05 21.40 -7.95
N VAL A 170 -3.26 20.88 -8.13
CA VAL A 170 -4.50 21.59 -7.79
C VAL A 170 -5.41 20.69 -6.99
N ALA A 171 -6.00 21.21 -5.93
CA ALA A 171 -7.04 20.54 -5.16
C ALA A 171 -8.14 21.52 -4.77
N THR A 172 -9.38 21.02 -4.68
CA THR A 172 -10.55 21.80 -4.28
C THR A 172 -11.62 20.90 -3.67
N ASP A 173 -12.41 21.47 -2.76
CA ASP A 173 -13.64 20.88 -2.20
C ASP A 173 -14.89 21.68 -2.58
N ALA A 174 -14.80 22.53 -3.59
CA ALA A 174 -15.80 23.52 -4.04
C ALA A 174 -15.92 24.77 -3.15
N HIS A 175 -15.36 24.81 -1.95
CA HIS A 175 -15.35 25.98 -1.06
C HIS A 175 -14.01 26.66 -1.00
N LYS A 176 -12.92 25.90 -1.16
CA LYS A 176 -11.56 26.38 -1.26
C LYS A 176 -10.87 25.75 -2.47
N LEU A 177 -9.90 26.45 -3.03
CA LEU A 177 -9.05 25.95 -4.12
C LEU A 177 -7.62 26.33 -3.82
N VAL A 178 -6.73 25.35 -3.98
CA VAL A 178 -5.28 25.56 -3.91
C VAL A 178 -4.67 25.17 -5.24
N ARG A 179 -3.81 26.04 -5.77
CA ARG A 179 -2.92 25.75 -6.90
C ARG A 179 -1.48 25.95 -6.46
N TYR A 180 -0.71 24.88 -6.48
CA TYR A 180 0.70 24.89 -6.15
C TYR A 180 1.53 24.55 -7.40
N ARG A 181 2.41 25.47 -7.82
CA ARG A 181 3.24 25.29 -9.02
C ARG A 181 4.71 25.21 -8.65
N ARG A 182 5.43 24.27 -9.27
CA ARG A 182 6.87 24.06 -9.18
C ARG A 182 7.52 24.40 -10.52
N LEU A 183 8.35 25.44 -10.53
CA LEU A 183 9.10 25.87 -11.72
C LEU A 183 10.46 25.18 -11.84
N ASP A 184 10.92 24.55 -10.75
CA ASP A 184 12.17 23.83 -10.63
C ASP A 184 12.04 22.33 -10.91
N ALA A 185 10.85 21.86 -11.27
CA ALA A 185 10.57 20.49 -11.66
C ALA A 185 9.81 20.48 -13.00
N LYS A 186 10.18 19.58 -13.88
CA LYS A 186 9.71 19.51 -15.27
C LYS A 186 9.48 18.06 -15.68
N SER A 187 8.66 17.87 -16.71
CA SER A 187 8.41 16.60 -17.36
C SER A 187 8.69 16.70 -18.85
N GLU A 188 9.33 15.71 -19.44
CA GLU A 188 9.54 15.67 -20.90
C GLU A 188 8.23 15.54 -21.67
N ASN A 189 7.27 14.82 -21.09
CA ASN A 189 5.96 14.62 -21.69
C ASN A 189 4.91 15.41 -20.91
N SER A 190 4.08 16.17 -21.63
CA SER A 190 2.93 16.85 -21.03
C SER A 190 1.81 15.82 -20.81
N THR A 191 1.35 15.74 -19.57
CA THR A 191 0.22 14.89 -19.19
C THR A 191 -0.47 15.44 -17.95
N SER A 192 -1.71 15.04 -17.73
CA SER A 192 -2.47 15.40 -16.54
C SER A 192 -3.31 14.24 -16.03
N PHE A 193 -3.44 14.16 -14.72
CA PHE A 193 -4.24 13.12 -14.04
C PHE A 193 -4.60 13.58 -12.63
N ILE A 194 -5.51 12.84 -12.00
CA ILE A 194 -5.88 13.07 -10.60
C ILE A 194 -5.29 11.94 -9.76
N PHE A 195 -4.47 12.30 -8.78
CA PHE A 195 -4.08 11.40 -7.71
C PHE A 195 -5.21 11.30 -6.69
N PRO A 196 -5.78 10.14 -6.44
CA PRO A 196 -6.72 9.95 -5.33
C PRO A 196 -6.07 10.35 -4.00
N SER A 197 -6.85 10.92 -3.08
CA SER A 197 -6.31 11.40 -1.79
C SER A 197 -5.77 10.27 -0.91
N LYS A 198 -6.34 9.06 -1.02
CA LYS A 198 -6.02 7.92 -0.17
C LYS A 198 -4.54 7.49 -0.23
N PRO A 199 -3.92 7.27 -1.41
CA PRO A 199 -2.50 6.95 -1.50
C PRO A 199 -1.56 8.13 -1.23
N LEU A 200 -2.09 9.35 -1.07
CA LEU A 200 -1.30 10.55 -0.78
C LEU A 200 -1.19 10.86 0.72
N ASN A 201 -1.99 10.21 1.56
CA ASN A 201 -1.93 10.30 3.02
C ASN A 201 -0.94 9.28 3.59
#